data_977405fa6d405ca2476a278d03da0ec6
#
_entry.id   977405fa6d405ca2476a278d03da0ec6
#
_cell.length_a   1.000
_cell.length_b   1.000
_cell.length_c   1.000
_cell.angle_alpha   90.00
_cell.angle_beta   90.00
_cell.angle_gamma   90.00
#
_symmetry.space_group_name_H-M   'P 1'
#
loop_
_entity.id
_entity.type
_entity.pdbx_description
1 polymer ?
#
loop_
_entity_poly.entity_id
_entity_poly.type
_entity_poly.pdbx_seq_one_letter_code
_entity_poly.pdbx_strand_id
1 'polypeptide(L)'
;MGDFLALLLAFVFAYILRVSISHKPLSATIYAMDYLQIFLILLPFWILIFALLGLYNSSIYEKRFNEAGRLFIGSFVSILFVISYQYAINKPIFPARLVAVYGFVLAFIFLVGFRNLARFIRAKLFKYNIGITNLLIVGNTKIARELVNLLSNSQESGYKIVGVVGDSPHVKQHFPHIPVFGGFSEAVKKLRAKDIHSIVQTEFFAAAEKNNEILEFAQTKHIAYRFIPGNSELFVGNIGVELFRSQIPVIAVHQTALIGWGRIAKRLTDIVLGSVLFLITLPFMIAIAVLIKIFDFKGPIFYKDRRFTRFGNTAKMYKFRTIKQAYSGPPEEGFKKLGQPQLIDEYRRLGDWLPDDPRYSRIGRFLWRSSLDELPQLFNVIKGDLSLVGPRALHPEELNQFDKKDLILSVKSGITGLAQVSGRRQISFAERRKLDLYYVQNWSLWLDLTILIKTLRVVFRKVSS
;
A
#
# COMPACT_ATOMS: atom_id res chain seq x y z
N MET A 1 -8.80 -0.55 11.55
CA MET A 1 -8.94 0.06 12.89
C MET A 1 -10.10 -0.50 13.69
N GLY A 2 -11.33 -0.61 13.14
CA GLY A 2 -12.48 -1.14 13.89
C GLY A 2 -12.27 -2.53 14.47
N ASP A 3 -11.75 -3.47 13.70
CA ASP A 3 -11.48 -4.84 14.17
C ASP A 3 -10.42 -4.87 15.29
N PHE A 4 -9.42 -4.00 15.22
CA PHE A 4 -8.42 -3.86 16.28
C PHE A 4 -9.06 -3.42 17.61
N LEU A 5 -9.91 -2.38 17.56
CA LEU A 5 -10.63 -1.89 18.75
C LEU A 5 -11.61 -2.92 19.27
N ALA A 6 -12.32 -3.63 18.39
CA ALA A 6 -13.26 -4.68 18.78
C ALA A 6 -12.54 -5.81 19.53
N LEU A 7 -11.40 -6.26 19.04
CA LEU A 7 -10.59 -7.31 19.67
C LEU A 7 -10.00 -6.84 20.99
N LEU A 8 -9.44 -5.63 21.02
CA LEU A 8 -8.89 -5.05 22.25
C LEU A 8 -9.95 -5.00 23.36
N LEU A 9 -11.11 -4.45 23.04
CA LEU A 9 -12.23 -4.38 23.99
C LEU A 9 -12.71 -5.77 24.41
N ALA A 10 -12.81 -6.72 23.47
CA ALA A 10 -13.25 -8.08 23.78
C ALA A 10 -12.35 -8.75 24.84
N PHE A 11 -11.03 -8.62 24.71
CA PHE A 11 -10.11 -9.22 25.66
C PHE A 11 -10.00 -8.46 26.98
N VAL A 12 -10.13 -7.13 26.97
CA VAL A 12 -10.26 -6.34 28.18
C VAL A 12 -11.52 -6.75 28.97
N PHE A 13 -12.66 -6.86 28.30
CA PHE A 13 -13.91 -7.30 28.93
C PHE A 13 -13.84 -8.75 29.40
N ALA A 14 -13.20 -9.65 28.63
CA ALA A 14 -12.99 -11.04 29.06
C ALA A 14 -12.15 -11.14 30.33
N TYR A 15 -11.12 -10.30 30.45
CA TYR A 15 -10.31 -10.19 31.67
C TYR A 15 -11.17 -9.68 32.83
N ILE A 16 -11.87 -8.56 32.68
CA ILE A 16 -12.71 -7.97 33.71
C ILE A 16 -13.77 -8.95 34.21
N LEU A 17 -14.50 -9.59 33.30
CA LEU A 17 -15.54 -10.57 33.63
C LEU A 17 -15.01 -11.73 34.47
N ARG A 18 -13.79 -12.21 34.14
CA ARG A 18 -13.26 -13.37 34.82
C ARG A 18 -12.44 -13.05 36.07
N VAL A 19 -11.69 -11.97 36.05
CA VAL A 19 -10.77 -11.63 37.14
C VAL A 19 -11.43 -10.73 38.20
N SER A 20 -12.19 -9.74 37.74
CA SER A 20 -12.78 -8.72 38.65
C SER A 20 -14.18 -9.09 39.13
N ILE A 21 -15.00 -9.75 38.31
CA ILE A 21 -16.40 -10.05 38.65
C ILE A 21 -16.55 -11.49 39.19
N SER A 22 -15.80 -12.45 38.63
CA SER A 22 -15.90 -13.86 39.04
C SER A 22 -14.88 -14.18 40.10
N HIS A 23 -15.31 -14.38 41.33
CA HIS A 23 -14.46 -14.71 42.50
C HIS A 23 -13.90 -16.15 42.49
N LYS A 24 -13.89 -16.87 41.36
CA LYS A 24 -13.33 -18.20 41.27
C LYS A 24 -11.80 -18.17 41.23
N PRO A 25 -11.09 -19.19 41.73
CA PRO A 25 -9.62 -19.20 41.77
C PRO A 25 -9.01 -19.05 40.36
N LEU A 26 -7.90 -18.31 40.27
CA LEU A 26 -7.14 -18.06 39.05
C LEU A 26 -6.06 -19.15 38.87
N SER A 27 -5.75 -19.49 37.65
CA SER A 27 -4.67 -20.44 37.33
C SER A 27 -3.29 -19.80 37.43
N ALA A 28 -3.22 -18.49 37.24
CA ALA A 28 -2.01 -17.67 37.36
C ALA A 28 -2.40 -16.23 37.70
N THR A 29 -1.57 -15.57 38.51
CA THR A 29 -1.70 -14.12 38.77
C THR A 29 -1.02 -13.34 37.65
N ILE A 30 -1.81 -12.79 36.74
CA ILE A 30 -1.34 -11.91 35.67
C ILE A 30 -1.99 -10.55 35.90
N TYR A 31 -1.14 -9.51 36.06
CA TYR A 31 -1.62 -8.15 36.24
C TYR A 31 -2.27 -7.63 34.94
N ALA A 32 -3.26 -6.74 35.10
CA ALA A 32 -4.02 -6.22 33.95
C ALA A 32 -3.12 -5.55 32.89
N MET A 33 -2.06 -4.88 33.31
CA MET A 33 -1.12 -4.19 32.42
C MET A 33 -0.28 -5.18 31.60
N ASP A 34 0.22 -6.24 32.22
CA ASP A 34 0.99 -7.29 31.54
C ASP A 34 0.11 -8.04 30.53
N TYR A 35 -1.12 -8.35 30.92
CA TYR A 35 -2.10 -8.94 30.05
C TYR A 35 -2.40 -8.07 28.82
N LEU A 36 -2.62 -6.77 29.03
CA LEU A 36 -2.86 -5.81 27.96
C LEU A 36 -1.66 -5.71 27.02
N GLN A 37 -0.44 -5.62 27.51
CA GLN A 37 0.78 -5.55 26.71
C GLN A 37 0.94 -6.80 25.83
N ILE A 38 0.76 -8.00 26.40
CA ILE A 38 0.83 -9.25 25.63
C ILE A 38 -0.19 -9.25 24.50
N PHE A 39 -1.44 -8.86 24.79
CA PHE A 39 -2.48 -8.80 23.77
C PHE A 39 -2.19 -7.75 22.70
N LEU A 40 -1.69 -6.58 23.04
CA LEU A 40 -1.27 -5.58 22.05
C LEU A 40 -0.22 -6.11 21.07
N ILE A 41 0.71 -6.96 21.55
CA ILE A 41 1.71 -7.61 20.69
C ILE A 41 1.08 -8.70 19.80
N LEU A 42 0.08 -9.40 20.29
CA LEU A 42 -0.56 -10.50 19.56
C LEU A 42 -1.66 -10.04 18.57
N LEU A 43 -2.28 -8.88 18.80
CA LEU A 43 -3.34 -8.35 17.94
C LEU A 43 -2.96 -8.21 16.45
N PRO A 44 -1.74 -7.77 16.06
CA PRO A 44 -1.34 -7.73 14.66
C PRO A 44 -1.39 -9.11 13.98
N PHE A 45 -1.00 -10.18 14.68
CA PHE A 45 -1.07 -11.55 14.17
C PHE A 45 -2.52 -12.00 13.98
N TRP A 46 -3.42 -11.58 14.87
CA TRP A 46 -4.85 -11.84 14.74
C TRP A 46 -5.44 -11.19 13.50
N ILE A 47 -5.11 -9.91 13.27
CA ILE A 47 -5.52 -9.19 12.07
C ILE A 47 -4.93 -9.82 10.80
N LEU A 48 -3.70 -10.34 10.88
CA LEU A 48 -3.07 -11.07 9.77
C LEU A 48 -3.86 -12.35 9.43
N ILE A 49 -4.28 -13.12 10.43
CA ILE A 49 -5.13 -14.30 10.22
C ILE A 49 -6.44 -13.92 9.52
N PHE A 50 -7.08 -12.82 9.94
CA PHE A 50 -8.28 -12.30 9.28
C PHE A 50 -8.01 -11.88 7.82
N ALA A 51 -6.86 -11.29 7.55
CA ALA A 51 -6.45 -10.92 6.22
C ALA A 51 -6.23 -12.15 5.33
N LEU A 52 -5.56 -13.18 5.85
CA LEU A 52 -5.36 -14.46 5.15
C LEU A 52 -6.68 -15.16 4.83
N LEU A 53 -7.67 -15.07 5.71
CA LEU A 53 -9.04 -15.57 5.47
C LEU A 53 -9.85 -14.68 4.51
N GLY A 54 -9.25 -13.62 3.98
CA GLY A 54 -9.86 -12.72 3.01
C GLY A 54 -10.99 -11.84 3.58
N LEU A 55 -11.06 -11.64 4.90
CA LEU A 55 -12.10 -10.84 5.56
C LEU A 55 -12.13 -9.36 5.15
N TYR A 56 -11.08 -8.89 4.48
CA TYR A 56 -10.97 -7.52 3.98
C TYR A 56 -11.23 -7.39 2.48
N ASN A 57 -11.69 -8.45 1.83
CA ASN A 57 -12.13 -8.38 0.45
C ASN A 57 -13.53 -7.75 0.35
N SER A 58 -13.72 -6.85 -0.61
CA SER A 58 -14.99 -6.15 -0.84
C SER A 58 -16.15 -7.12 -1.06
N SER A 59 -15.91 -8.20 -1.81
CA SER A 59 -16.91 -9.24 -2.13
C SER A 59 -17.44 -9.97 -0.89
N ILE A 60 -16.66 -10.06 0.19
CA ILE A 60 -17.06 -10.72 1.43
C ILE A 60 -17.81 -9.76 2.33
N TYR A 61 -17.40 -8.50 2.34
CA TYR A 61 -18.07 -7.47 3.12
C TYR A 61 -19.55 -7.29 2.73
N GLU A 62 -19.90 -7.58 1.47
CA GLU A 62 -21.29 -7.57 0.98
C GLU A 62 -22.10 -8.80 1.41
N LYS A 63 -21.44 -9.96 1.63
CA LYS A 63 -22.09 -11.23 1.97
C LYS A 63 -22.05 -11.48 3.48
N ARG A 64 -23.03 -10.96 4.23
CA ARG A 64 -23.07 -10.97 5.70
C ARG A 64 -22.85 -12.34 6.34
N PHE A 65 -23.47 -13.40 5.82
CA PHE A 65 -23.32 -14.75 6.37
C PHE A 65 -21.91 -15.31 6.15
N ASN A 66 -21.33 -15.10 4.97
CA ASN A 66 -19.97 -15.52 4.68
C ASN A 66 -18.95 -14.75 5.53
N GLU A 67 -19.19 -13.47 5.75
CA GLU A 67 -18.36 -12.65 6.64
C GLU A 67 -18.43 -13.15 8.08
N ALA A 68 -19.63 -13.38 8.62
CA ALA A 68 -19.82 -13.91 9.97
C ALA A 68 -19.14 -15.27 10.15
N GLY A 69 -19.31 -16.18 9.18
CA GLY A 69 -18.64 -17.47 9.18
C GLY A 69 -17.11 -17.36 9.19
N ARG A 70 -16.54 -16.47 8.38
CA ARG A 70 -15.09 -16.23 8.37
C ARG A 70 -14.59 -15.52 9.63
N LEU A 71 -15.38 -14.61 10.22
CA LEU A 71 -15.08 -14.01 11.52
C LEU A 71 -15.04 -15.07 12.62
N PHE A 72 -16.01 -16.01 12.62
CA PHE A 72 -16.03 -17.10 13.58
C PHE A 72 -14.80 -17.99 13.43
N ILE A 73 -14.52 -18.48 12.22
CA ILE A 73 -13.35 -19.33 11.94
C ILE A 73 -12.06 -18.59 12.27
N GLY A 74 -11.95 -17.32 11.85
CA GLY A 74 -10.77 -16.50 12.11
C GLY A 74 -10.53 -16.27 13.59
N SER A 75 -11.56 -15.97 14.36
CA SER A 75 -11.47 -15.82 15.82
C SER A 75 -11.08 -17.14 16.49
N PHE A 76 -11.62 -18.27 16.02
CA PHE A 76 -11.29 -19.59 16.53
C PHE A 76 -9.82 -19.96 16.26
N VAL A 77 -9.37 -19.80 15.02
CA VAL A 77 -7.96 -20.05 14.64
C VAL A 77 -7.00 -19.15 15.43
N SER A 78 -7.37 -17.88 15.61
CA SER A 78 -6.53 -16.94 16.34
C SER A 78 -6.42 -17.26 17.82
N ILE A 79 -7.50 -17.70 18.47
CA ILE A 79 -7.43 -18.12 19.89
C ILE A 79 -6.61 -19.37 20.06
N LEU A 80 -6.72 -20.33 19.13
CA LEU A 80 -5.88 -21.54 19.11
C LEU A 80 -4.40 -21.15 18.94
N PHE A 81 -4.10 -20.18 18.09
CA PHE A 81 -2.74 -19.64 17.93
C PHE A 81 -2.19 -19.09 19.25
N VAL A 82 -2.96 -18.28 19.98
CA VAL A 82 -2.55 -17.73 21.27
C VAL A 82 -2.34 -18.84 22.30
N ILE A 83 -3.22 -19.84 22.35
CA ILE A 83 -3.07 -20.99 23.26
C ILE A 83 -1.82 -21.80 22.91
N SER A 84 -1.57 -22.05 21.63
CA SER A 84 -0.37 -22.76 21.15
C SER A 84 0.90 -21.98 21.48
N TYR A 85 0.88 -20.67 21.30
CA TYR A 85 1.98 -19.78 21.65
C TYR A 85 2.27 -19.80 23.17
N GLN A 86 1.22 -19.73 24.02
CA GLN A 86 1.36 -19.87 25.47
C GLN A 86 2.04 -21.19 25.84
N TYR A 87 1.64 -22.28 25.20
CA TYR A 87 2.21 -23.60 25.46
C TYR A 87 3.67 -23.68 25.02
N ALA A 88 4.01 -23.12 23.86
CA ALA A 88 5.35 -23.14 23.31
C ALA A 88 6.37 -22.35 24.14
N ILE A 89 5.98 -21.20 24.71
CA ILE A 89 6.85 -20.37 25.53
C ILE A 89 6.84 -20.75 27.03
N ASN A 90 5.98 -21.69 27.41
CA ASN A 90 5.76 -22.14 28.77
C ASN A 90 5.48 -21.01 29.78
N LYS A 91 4.79 -19.96 29.30
CA LYS A 91 4.37 -18.81 30.13
C LYS A 91 2.86 -18.63 30.04
N PRO A 92 2.15 -18.47 31.17
CA PRO A 92 0.71 -18.23 31.14
C PRO A 92 0.39 -16.87 30.53
N ILE A 93 -0.42 -16.84 29.47
CA ILE A 93 -0.96 -15.62 28.85
C ILE A 93 -2.35 -15.34 29.43
N PHE A 94 -3.13 -16.38 29.65
CA PHE A 94 -4.46 -16.26 30.23
C PHE A 94 -4.40 -16.51 31.75
N PRO A 95 -4.95 -15.59 32.58
CA PRO A 95 -5.00 -15.78 34.04
C PRO A 95 -5.92 -16.94 34.47
N ALA A 96 -6.81 -17.36 33.58
CA ALA A 96 -7.67 -18.53 33.76
C ALA A 96 -8.13 -19.10 32.40
N ARG A 97 -8.38 -20.40 32.31
CA ARG A 97 -8.83 -21.08 31.09
C ARG A 97 -10.10 -20.46 30.48
N LEU A 98 -11.02 -20.01 31.31
CA LEU A 98 -12.27 -19.36 30.87
C LEU A 98 -12.06 -18.00 30.22
N VAL A 99 -10.95 -17.30 30.44
CA VAL A 99 -10.63 -16.03 29.76
C VAL A 99 -10.48 -16.25 28.26
N ALA A 100 -9.87 -17.35 27.84
CA ALA A 100 -9.78 -17.69 26.43
C ALA A 100 -11.17 -17.90 25.78
N VAL A 101 -12.06 -18.61 26.49
CA VAL A 101 -13.43 -18.85 26.01
C VAL A 101 -14.24 -17.56 25.95
N TYR A 102 -14.21 -16.75 27.01
CA TYR A 102 -14.87 -15.44 27.03
C TYR A 102 -14.29 -14.50 25.96
N GLY A 103 -12.95 -14.51 25.81
CA GLY A 103 -12.28 -13.74 24.78
C GLY A 103 -12.71 -14.12 23.36
N PHE A 104 -12.86 -15.41 23.08
CA PHE A 104 -13.38 -15.89 21.79
C PHE A 104 -14.81 -15.43 21.54
N VAL A 105 -15.72 -15.65 22.49
CA VAL A 105 -17.13 -15.30 22.35
C VAL A 105 -17.30 -13.77 22.21
N LEU A 106 -16.65 -13.00 23.07
CA LEU A 106 -16.72 -11.54 23.03
C LEU A 106 -16.04 -10.97 21.78
N ALA A 107 -14.92 -11.55 21.33
CA ALA A 107 -14.27 -11.15 20.09
C ALA A 107 -15.23 -11.31 18.90
N PHE A 108 -15.89 -12.47 18.78
CA PHE A 108 -16.86 -12.68 17.72
C PHE A 108 -18.04 -11.69 17.80
N ILE A 109 -18.63 -11.48 18.99
CA ILE A 109 -19.75 -10.56 19.18
C ILE A 109 -19.33 -9.13 18.85
N PHE A 110 -18.19 -8.67 19.36
CA PHE A 110 -17.75 -7.29 19.15
C PHE A 110 -17.32 -7.06 17.70
N LEU A 111 -16.66 -8.01 17.05
CA LEU A 111 -16.31 -7.90 15.64
C LEU A 111 -17.56 -7.77 14.76
N VAL A 112 -18.56 -8.62 14.97
CA VAL A 112 -19.85 -8.50 14.26
C VAL A 112 -20.55 -7.19 14.59
N GLY A 113 -20.57 -6.81 15.87
CA GLY A 113 -21.18 -5.55 16.33
C GLY A 113 -20.50 -4.32 15.73
N PHE A 114 -19.18 -4.21 15.81
CA PHE A 114 -18.41 -3.09 15.24
C PHE A 114 -18.54 -2.99 13.71
N ARG A 115 -18.56 -4.11 13.01
CA ARG A 115 -18.75 -4.12 11.55
C ARG A 115 -20.17 -3.67 11.18
N ASN A 116 -21.19 -4.10 11.92
CA ASN A 116 -22.56 -3.62 11.71
C ASN A 116 -22.72 -2.14 12.09
N LEU A 117 -22.07 -1.69 13.17
CA LEU A 117 -22.01 -0.28 13.54
C LEU A 117 -21.33 0.56 12.46
N ALA A 118 -20.20 0.09 11.92
CA ALA A 118 -19.51 0.77 10.82
C ALA A 118 -20.40 0.89 9.57
N ARG A 119 -21.15 -0.17 9.23
CA ARG A 119 -22.14 -0.11 8.14
C ARG A 119 -23.25 0.90 8.42
N PHE A 120 -23.77 0.91 9.64
CA PHE A 120 -24.79 1.86 10.04
C PHE A 120 -24.30 3.31 9.98
N ILE A 121 -23.09 3.57 10.49
CA ILE A 121 -22.45 4.89 10.41
C ILE A 121 -22.24 5.27 8.94
N ARG A 122 -21.72 4.35 8.13
CA ARG A 122 -21.51 4.59 6.68
C ARG A 122 -22.83 4.91 5.97
N ALA A 123 -23.89 4.17 6.24
CA ALA A 123 -25.20 4.45 5.66
C ALA A 123 -25.76 5.82 6.09
N LYS A 124 -25.49 6.24 7.33
CA LYS A 124 -25.82 7.61 7.77
C LYS A 124 -24.98 8.66 7.05
N LEU A 125 -23.67 8.43 6.91
CA LEU A 125 -22.78 9.37 6.20
C LEU A 125 -23.18 9.56 4.73
N PHE A 126 -23.67 8.51 4.07
CA PHE A 126 -24.18 8.62 2.71
C PHE A 126 -25.36 9.61 2.58
N LYS A 127 -26.21 9.71 3.61
CA LYS A 127 -27.30 10.71 3.65
C LYS A 127 -26.79 12.15 3.65
N TYR A 128 -25.57 12.35 4.16
CA TYR A 128 -24.89 13.66 4.15
C TYR A 128 -23.92 13.83 2.99
N ASN A 129 -24.00 12.98 1.96
CA ASN A 129 -23.09 12.95 0.80
C ASN A 129 -21.61 12.73 1.17
N ILE A 130 -21.32 12.12 2.31
CA ILE A 130 -19.94 11.83 2.75
C ILE A 130 -19.59 10.38 2.40
N GLY A 131 -18.44 10.18 1.70
CA GLY A 131 -17.96 8.86 1.32
C GLY A 131 -18.66 8.24 0.10
N ILE A 132 -19.42 9.05 -0.65
CA ILE A 132 -20.06 8.63 -1.91
C ILE A 132 -19.00 8.54 -3.00
N THR A 133 -19.08 7.47 -3.79
CA THR A 133 -18.20 7.25 -4.93
C THR A 133 -18.85 7.80 -6.21
N ASN A 134 -18.23 8.78 -6.84
CA ASN A 134 -18.69 9.33 -8.10
C ASN A 134 -18.38 8.37 -9.25
N LEU A 135 -19.40 7.97 -9.98
CA LEU A 135 -19.35 6.96 -11.03
C LEU A 135 -19.68 7.56 -12.39
N LEU A 136 -18.79 7.36 -13.36
CA LEU A 136 -19.05 7.63 -14.78
C LEU A 136 -19.34 6.30 -15.48
N ILE A 137 -20.49 6.18 -16.12
CA ILE A 137 -20.91 5.00 -16.89
C ILE A 137 -20.62 5.27 -18.37
N VAL A 138 -19.94 4.33 -19.03
CA VAL A 138 -19.64 4.42 -20.47
C VAL A 138 -20.32 3.28 -21.20
N GLY A 139 -21.15 3.62 -22.18
CA GLY A 139 -21.93 2.71 -23.01
C GLY A 139 -23.44 2.90 -22.85
N ASN A 140 -24.19 2.46 -23.86
CA ASN A 140 -25.67 2.56 -23.95
C ASN A 140 -26.30 1.16 -24.02
N THR A 141 -25.87 0.24 -23.19
CA THR A 141 -26.39 -1.12 -23.16
C THR A 141 -27.60 -1.25 -22.22
N LYS A 142 -28.33 -2.39 -22.33
CA LYS A 142 -29.34 -2.74 -21.34
C LYS A 142 -28.78 -2.77 -19.93
N ILE A 143 -27.53 -3.24 -19.77
CA ILE A 143 -26.82 -3.30 -18.49
C ILE A 143 -26.50 -1.90 -17.96
N ALA A 144 -26.15 -0.94 -18.83
CA ALA A 144 -25.95 0.46 -18.41
C ALA A 144 -27.23 1.03 -17.79
N ARG A 145 -28.38 0.76 -18.39
CA ARG A 145 -29.71 1.18 -17.89
C ARG A 145 -30.03 0.53 -16.55
N GLU A 146 -29.78 -0.77 -16.40
CA GLU A 146 -29.95 -1.48 -15.14
C GLU A 146 -29.04 -0.92 -14.05
N LEU A 147 -27.78 -0.61 -14.35
CA LEU A 147 -26.86 0.06 -13.42
C LEU A 147 -27.38 1.42 -12.98
N VAL A 148 -27.88 2.24 -13.93
CA VAL A 148 -28.47 3.54 -13.59
C VAL A 148 -29.65 3.37 -12.66
N ASN A 149 -30.57 2.45 -12.96
CA ASN A 149 -31.72 2.18 -12.10
C ASN A 149 -31.31 1.74 -10.69
N LEU A 150 -30.35 0.80 -10.57
CA LEU A 150 -29.88 0.25 -9.30
C LEU A 150 -29.12 1.29 -8.45
N LEU A 151 -28.40 2.19 -9.10
CA LEU A 151 -27.48 3.13 -8.42
C LEU A 151 -28.03 4.56 -8.35
N SER A 152 -29.22 4.84 -8.90
CA SER A 152 -29.83 6.18 -8.96
C SER A 152 -30.01 6.81 -7.57
N ASN A 153 -30.33 6.00 -6.55
CA ASN A 153 -30.39 6.47 -5.18
C ASN A 153 -28.99 6.43 -4.54
N SER A 154 -28.29 7.55 -4.59
CA SER A 154 -26.92 7.67 -4.06
C SER A 154 -26.82 7.45 -2.54
N GLN A 155 -27.89 7.77 -1.80
CA GLN A 155 -27.93 7.63 -0.33
C GLN A 155 -28.01 6.15 0.10
N GLU A 156 -28.57 5.30 -0.72
CA GLU A 156 -28.64 3.86 -0.46
C GLU A 156 -27.49 3.10 -1.10
N SER A 157 -27.11 3.46 -2.33
CA SER A 157 -26.09 2.76 -3.11
C SER A 157 -24.66 3.11 -2.64
N GLY A 158 -24.45 4.33 -2.15
CA GLY A 158 -23.12 4.90 -1.92
C GLY A 158 -22.40 5.29 -3.21
N TYR A 159 -23.10 5.27 -4.36
CA TYR A 159 -22.62 5.72 -5.66
C TYR A 159 -23.43 6.90 -6.14
N LYS A 160 -22.77 7.91 -6.69
CA LYS A 160 -23.39 9.04 -7.38
C LYS A 160 -23.00 8.97 -8.84
N ILE A 161 -23.98 8.78 -9.71
CA ILE A 161 -23.74 8.79 -11.15
C ILE A 161 -23.52 10.24 -11.57
N VAL A 162 -22.28 10.55 -12.01
CA VAL A 162 -21.89 11.89 -12.47
C VAL A 162 -22.12 12.09 -13.94
N GLY A 163 -22.37 11.02 -14.70
CA GLY A 163 -22.74 11.08 -16.11
C GLY A 163 -22.81 9.70 -16.74
N VAL A 164 -23.45 9.67 -17.90
CA VAL A 164 -23.51 8.52 -18.80
C VAL A 164 -22.97 8.94 -20.16
N VAL A 165 -22.01 8.19 -20.69
CA VAL A 165 -21.43 8.40 -22.01
C VAL A 165 -22.08 7.45 -23.01
N GLY A 166 -22.67 7.98 -24.04
CA GLY A 166 -23.45 7.27 -25.05
C GLY A 166 -24.87 7.84 -25.17
N ASP A 167 -25.49 7.70 -26.35
CA ASP A 167 -26.86 8.19 -26.55
C ASP A 167 -27.85 7.28 -25.80
N SER A 168 -28.31 7.71 -24.66
CA SER A 168 -29.23 6.96 -23.80
C SER A 168 -30.54 7.71 -23.59
N PRO A 169 -31.52 7.54 -24.49
CA PRO A 169 -32.85 8.17 -24.36
C PRO A 169 -33.54 7.79 -23.05
N HIS A 170 -33.38 6.54 -22.63
CA HIS A 170 -33.93 6.06 -21.35
C HIS A 170 -33.45 6.86 -20.16
N VAL A 171 -32.14 7.15 -20.08
CA VAL A 171 -31.56 7.93 -18.96
C VAL A 171 -32.05 9.37 -19.06
N LYS A 172 -32.07 9.98 -20.24
CA LYS A 172 -32.59 11.34 -20.45
C LYS A 172 -34.03 11.49 -19.97
N GLN A 173 -34.86 10.48 -20.27
CA GLN A 173 -36.31 10.52 -19.95
C GLN A 173 -36.59 10.23 -18.47
N HIS A 174 -35.96 9.23 -17.89
CA HIS A 174 -36.28 8.77 -16.53
C HIS A 174 -35.41 9.37 -15.44
N PHE A 175 -34.20 9.87 -15.80
CA PHE A 175 -33.23 10.44 -14.85
C PHE A 175 -32.67 11.79 -15.37
N PRO A 176 -33.52 12.83 -15.49
CA PRO A 176 -33.11 14.11 -16.10
C PRO A 176 -32.00 14.84 -15.34
N HIS A 177 -31.75 14.47 -14.09
CA HIS A 177 -30.69 15.01 -13.27
C HIS A 177 -29.29 14.37 -13.56
N ILE A 178 -29.25 13.28 -14.33
CA ILE A 178 -28.02 12.63 -14.72
C ILE A 178 -27.61 13.12 -16.13
N PRO A 179 -26.47 13.81 -16.27
CA PRO A 179 -26.02 14.30 -17.57
C PRO A 179 -25.64 13.14 -18.49
N VAL A 180 -26.10 13.24 -19.75
CA VAL A 180 -25.76 12.28 -20.80
C VAL A 180 -24.88 12.97 -21.83
N PHE A 181 -23.71 12.38 -22.11
CA PHE A 181 -22.70 12.89 -23.02
C PHE A 181 -22.66 12.05 -24.31
N GLY A 182 -22.49 12.70 -25.46
CA GLY A 182 -22.38 12.00 -26.74
C GLY A 182 -21.09 11.19 -26.90
N GLY A 183 -20.01 11.60 -26.22
CA GLY A 183 -18.70 10.94 -26.27
C GLY A 183 -17.89 11.09 -24.99
N PHE A 184 -16.88 10.21 -24.84
CA PHE A 184 -16.03 10.21 -23.64
C PHE A 184 -15.22 11.51 -23.51
N SER A 185 -14.63 11.98 -24.59
CA SER A 185 -13.86 13.24 -24.62
C SER A 185 -14.72 14.47 -24.24
N GLU A 186 -16.02 14.47 -24.59
CA GLU A 186 -16.97 15.50 -24.15
C GLU A 186 -17.22 15.42 -22.63
N ALA A 187 -17.45 14.21 -22.13
CA ALA A 187 -17.67 13.97 -20.70
C ALA A 187 -16.48 14.47 -19.87
N VAL A 188 -15.25 14.12 -20.29
CA VAL A 188 -14.01 14.51 -19.59
C VAL A 188 -13.77 16.03 -19.61
N LYS A 189 -14.17 16.72 -20.71
CA LYS A 189 -14.08 18.19 -20.80
C LYS A 189 -15.04 18.90 -19.84
N LYS A 190 -16.26 18.37 -19.68
CA LYS A 190 -17.30 18.95 -18.83
C LYS A 190 -17.16 18.55 -17.35
N LEU A 191 -16.72 17.32 -17.10
CA LEU A 191 -16.46 16.80 -15.76
C LEU A 191 -15.00 16.98 -15.41
N ARG A 192 -14.72 17.50 -14.22
CA ARG A 192 -13.33 17.55 -13.74
C ARG A 192 -12.87 16.14 -13.37
N ALA A 193 -11.67 15.75 -13.77
CA ALA A 193 -11.12 14.41 -13.47
C ALA A 193 -11.15 14.06 -11.97
N LYS A 194 -10.96 15.06 -11.09
CA LYS A 194 -11.04 14.89 -9.62
C LYS A 194 -12.44 14.56 -9.10
N ASP A 195 -13.47 14.84 -9.90
CA ASP A 195 -14.85 14.57 -9.52
C ASP A 195 -15.30 13.17 -9.98
N ILE A 196 -14.44 12.41 -10.68
CA ILE A 196 -14.70 11.04 -11.12
C ILE A 196 -13.84 10.10 -10.26
N HIS A 197 -14.48 9.24 -9.47
CA HIS A 197 -13.77 8.26 -8.64
C HIS A 197 -13.70 6.87 -9.29
N SER A 198 -14.67 6.56 -10.17
CA SER A 198 -14.75 5.27 -10.84
C SER A 198 -15.38 5.42 -12.23
N ILE A 199 -14.88 4.65 -13.18
CA ILE A 199 -15.45 4.49 -14.51
C ILE A 199 -15.91 3.05 -14.65
N VAL A 200 -17.16 2.86 -15.13
CA VAL A 200 -17.69 1.54 -15.52
C VAL A 200 -18.03 1.57 -16.99
N GLN A 201 -17.30 0.80 -17.78
CA GLN A 201 -17.56 0.61 -19.19
C GLN A 201 -18.46 -0.61 -19.39
N THR A 202 -19.65 -0.41 -19.93
CA THR A 202 -20.66 -1.45 -20.16
C THR A 202 -20.65 -1.99 -21.58
N GLU A 203 -19.89 -1.34 -22.46
CA GLU A 203 -19.76 -1.69 -23.87
C GLU A 203 -18.35 -1.34 -24.36
N PHE A 204 -17.73 -2.26 -25.07
CA PHE A 204 -16.50 -1.96 -25.78
C PHE A 204 -16.81 -1.35 -27.14
N PHE A 205 -16.15 -0.26 -27.45
CA PHE A 205 -16.23 0.33 -28.78
C PHE A 205 -15.48 -0.57 -29.79
N ALA A 206 -15.99 -0.65 -31.01
CA ALA A 206 -15.32 -1.40 -32.07
C ALA A 206 -13.89 -0.87 -32.38
N ALA A 207 -13.68 0.45 -32.24
CA ALA A 207 -12.38 1.06 -32.36
C ALA A 207 -11.59 0.87 -31.06
N ALA A 208 -10.48 0.15 -31.13
CA ALA A 208 -9.62 -0.12 -29.97
C ALA A 208 -9.08 1.17 -29.33
N GLU A 209 -8.82 2.20 -30.13
CA GLU A 209 -8.30 3.50 -29.72
C GLU A 209 -9.23 4.17 -28.68
N LYS A 210 -10.55 4.09 -28.89
CA LYS A 210 -11.53 4.66 -27.94
C LYS A 210 -11.53 3.94 -26.59
N ASN A 211 -11.36 2.63 -26.59
CA ASN A 211 -11.27 1.85 -25.35
C ASN A 211 -9.97 2.15 -24.61
N ASN A 212 -8.87 2.29 -25.36
CA ASN A 212 -7.56 2.63 -24.81
C ASN A 212 -7.57 4.06 -24.25
N GLU A 213 -8.19 5.04 -24.90
CA GLU A 213 -8.35 6.41 -24.39
C GLU A 213 -8.99 6.42 -22.99
N ILE A 214 -10.06 5.64 -22.81
CA ILE A 214 -10.77 5.54 -21.53
C ILE A 214 -9.87 4.90 -20.45
N LEU A 215 -9.20 3.81 -20.82
CA LEU A 215 -8.31 3.09 -19.93
C LEU A 215 -7.10 3.95 -19.52
N GLU A 216 -6.43 4.60 -20.47
CA GLU A 216 -5.30 5.49 -20.23
C GLU A 216 -5.70 6.69 -19.37
N PHE A 217 -6.86 7.29 -19.64
CA PHE A 217 -7.38 8.36 -18.80
C PHE A 217 -7.59 7.88 -17.37
N ALA A 218 -8.20 6.72 -17.16
CA ALA A 218 -8.41 6.15 -15.84
C ALA A 218 -7.08 5.85 -15.13
N GLN A 219 -6.10 5.32 -15.87
CA GLN A 219 -4.77 5.02 -15.35
C GLN A 219 -4.01 6.29 -14.97
N THR A 220 -3.96 7.28 -15.85
CA THR A 220 -3.25 8.54 -15.64
C THR A 220 -3.85 9.36 -14.48
N LYS A 221 -5.16 9.32 -14.32
CA LYS A 221 -5.85 10.03 -13.23
C LYS A 221 -6.06 9.18 -11.97
N HIS A 222 -5.56 7.94 -11.94
CA HIS A 222 -5.71 7.00 -10.83
C HIS A 222 -7.18 6.73 -10.46
N ILE A 223 -8.06 6.74 -11.45
CA ILE A 223 -9.48 6.45 -11.33
C ILE A 223 -9.68 4.93 -11.39
N ALA A 224 -10.56 4.39 -10.56
CA ALA A 224 -10.91 2.97 -10.62
C ALA A 224 -11.66 2.67 -11.92
N TYR A 225 -11.07 1.82 -12.77
CA TYR A 225 -11.69 1.39 -14.02
C TYR A 225 -12.26 -0.02 -13.88
N ARG A 226 -13.49 -0.17 -14.30
CA ARG A 226 -14.21 -1.44 -14.34
C ARG A 226 -14.90 -1.58 -15.70
N PHE A 227 -15.01 -2.80 -16.17
CA PHE A 227 -15.81 -3.06 -17.36
C PHE A 227 -16.68 -4.30 -17.18
N ILE A 228 -17.75 -4.34 -17.96
CA ILE A 228 -18.66 -5.47 -18.00
C ILE A 228 -18.36 -6.22 -19.31
N PRO A 229 -17.93 -7.47 -19.26
CA PRO A 229 -17.54 -8.19 -20.46
C PRO A 229 -18.73 -8.49 -21.34
N GLY A 230 -18.72 -7.96 -22.57
CA GLY A 230 -19.62 -8.38 -23.65
C GLY A 230 -19.08 -9.60 -24.40
N ASN A 231 -17.77 -9.69 -24.61
CA ASN A 231 -17.04 -10.81 -25.21
C ASN A 231 -15.66 -10.98 -24.58
N SER A 232 -15.21 -12.21 -24.47
CA SER A 232 -14.17 -12.71 -23.57
C SER A 232 -12.72 -12.46 -23.96
N GLU A 233 -12.37 -11.63 -24.93
CA GLU A 233 -11.03 -11.62 -25.54
C GLU A 233 -10.02 -10.58 -25.02
N LEU A 234 -10.33 -9.76 -24.01
CA LEU A 234 -9.50 -8.58 -23.67
C LEU A 234 -8.90 -8.60 -22.25
N PHE A 235 -8.41 -9.74 -21.76
CA PHE A 235 -7.89 -9.81 -20.40
C PHE A 235 -6.37 -9.76 -20.34
N VAL A 236 -5.80 -8.56 -20.34
CA VAL A 236 -4.37 -8.36 -20.00
C VAL A 236 -4.28 -7.48 -18.76
N GLY A 237 -3.97 -8.08 -17.61
CA GLY A 237 -3.73 -7.34 -16.35
C GLY A 237 -4.23 -8.08 -15.09
N ASN A 238 -4.13 -7.43 -13.93
CA ASN A 238 -4.73 -7.90 -12.69
C ASN A 238 -6.23 -7.69 -12.71
N ILE A 239 -6.96 -8.76 -12.91
CA ILE A 239 -8.40 -8.75 -13.08
C ILE A 239 -9.04 -9.32 -11.83
N GLY A 240 -9.95 -8.57 -11.23
CA GLY A 240 -10.82 -9.02 -10.16
C GLY A 240 -12.27 -9.04 -10.64
N VAL A 241 -12.99 -10.12 -10.39
CA VAL A 241 -14.43 -10.14 -10.60
C VAL A 241 -15.10 -9.61 -9.34
N GLU A 242 -15.80 -8.50 -9.47
CA GLU A 242 -16.60 -7.88 -8.41
C GLU A 242 -18.09 -7.98 -8.77
N LEU A 243 -18.95 -8.01 -7.77
CA LEU A 243 -20.39 -7.98 -7.97
C LEU A 243 -20.94 -6.64 -7.47
N PHE A 244 -21.53 -5.84 -8.32
CA PHE A 244 -22.35 -4.73 -7.87
C PHE A 244 -23.63 -5.25 -7.22
N ARG A 245 -23.80 -4.95 -5.90
CA ARG A 245 -24.95 -5.40 -5.09
C ARG A 245 -25.27 -6.89 -5.25
N SER A 246 -24.23 -7.72 -5.40
CA SER A 246 -24.33 -9.18 -5.57
C SER A 246 -25.14 -9.65 -6.79
N GLN A 247 -25.42 -8.80 -7.76
CA GLN A 247 -26.26 -9.12 -8.94
C GLN A 247 -25.52 -9.00 -10.27
N ILE A 248 -24.74 -7.92 -10.47
CA ILE A 248 -24.10 -7.65 -11.77
C ILE A 248 -22.61 -7.97 -11.66
N PRO A 249 -22.10 -8.97 -12.43
CA PRO A 249 -20.68 -9.24 -12.48
C PRO A 249 -19.95 -8.11 -13.21
N VAL A 250 -18.93 -7.55 -12.55
CA VAL A 250 -18.08 -6.48 -13.08
C VAL A 250 -16.64 -6.93 -13.00
N ILE A 251 -15.93 -6.76 -14.10
CA ILE A 251 -14.49 -7.02 -14.10
C ILE A 251 -13.77 -5.72 -13.76
N ALA A 252 -13.09 -5.73 -12.62
CA ALA A 252 -12.23 -4.65 -12.21
C ALA A 252 -10.82 -4.89 -12.76
N VAL A 253 -10.30 -3.95 -13.53
CA VAL A 253 -8.91 -3.97 -13.98
C VAL A 253 -8.09 -3.10 -13.04
N HIS A 254 -7.14 -3.71 -12.35
CA HIS A 254 -6.31 -3.02 -11.40
C HIS A 254 -4.94 -2.69 -11.98
N GLN A 255 -4.48 -1.47 -11.78
CA GLN A 255 -3.14 -1.02 -12.18
C GLN A 255 -2.02 -1.79 -11.47
N THR A 256 -2.31 -2.32 -10.30
CA THR A 256 -1.36 -3.02 -9.43
C THR A 256 -2.02 -4.22 -8.77
N ALA A 257 -1.24 -5.27 -8.52
CA ALA A 257 -1.66 -6.39 -7.68
C ALA A 257 -1.85 -5.98 -6.20
N LEU A 258 -1.36 -4.80 -5.80
CA LEU A 258 -1.42 -4.29 -4.43
C LEU A 258 -2.77 -3.61 -4.14
N ILE A 259 -3.82 -4.40 -4.04
CA ILE A 259 -5.21 -3.95 -3.82
C ILE A 259 -5.79 -4.55 -2.54
N GLY A 260 -6.88 -3.96 -2.08
CA GLY A 260 -7.66 -4.46 -0.96
C GLY A 260 -6.81 -4.72 0.30
N TRP A 261 -6.96 -5.89 0.87
CA TRP A 261 -6.22 -6.31 2.05
C TRP A 261 -4.71 -6.42 1.81
N GLY A 262 -4.26 -6.64 0.57
CA GLY A 262 -2.85 -6.66 0.20
C GLY A 262 -2.11 -5.39 0.59
N ARG A 263 -2.75 -4.22 0.48
CA ARG A 263 -2.19 -2.94 0.96
C ARG A 263 -2.03 -2.91 2.47
N ILE A 264 -2.97 -3.49 3.20
CA ILE A 264 -2.94 -3.56 4.66
C ILE A 264 -1.83 -4.49 5.10
N ALA A 265 -1.78 -5.70 4.54
CA ALA A 265 -0.74 -6.68 4.82
C ALA A 265 0.65 -6.13 4.48
N LYS A 266 0.81 -5.51 3.32
CA LYS A 266 2.05 -4.85 2.90
C LYS A 266 2.47 -3.77 3.89
N ARG A 267 1.54 -2.89 4.30
CA ARG A 267 1.84 -1.82 5.26
C ARG A 267 2.19 -2.35 6.64
N LEU A 268 1.50 -3.39 7.10
CA LEU A 268 1.80 -4.05 8.37
C LEU A 268 3.20 -4.68 8.34
N THR A 269 3.53 -5.40 7.27
CA THR A 269 4.86 -5.97 7.05
C THR A 269 5.94 -4.89 7.03
N ASP A 270 5.71 -3.79 6.30
CA ASP A 270 6.63 -2.65 6.24
C ASP A 270 6.87 -2.04 7.63
N ILE A 271 5.82 -1.86 8.44
CA ILE A 271 5.94 -1.30 9.79
C ILE A 271 6.68 -2.29 10.71
N VAL A 272 6.24 -3.54 10.76
CA VAL A 272 6.81 -4.52 11.70
C VAL A 272 8.27 -4.80 11.36
N LEU A 273 8.55 -5.23 10.13
CA LEU A 273 9.93 -5.53 9.73
C LEU A 273 10.79 -4.27 9.67
N GLY A 274 10.24 -3.14 9.22
CA GLY A 274 10.94 -1.86 9.20
C GLY A 274 11.34 -1.40 10.60
N SER A 275 10.45 -1.53 11.60
CA SER A 275 10.74 -1.17 12.99
C SER A 275 11.78 -2.12 13.60
N VAL A 276 11.66 -3.42 13.36
CA VAL A 276 12.66 -4.41 13.85
C VAL A 276 14.03 -4.12 13.25
N LEU A 277 14.11 -3.92 11.93
CA LEU A 277 15.37 -3.59 11.25
C LEU A 277 15.94 -2.25 11.76
N PHE A 278 15.08 -1.25 11.94
CA PHE A 278 15.51 0.06 12.47
C PHE A 278 16.12 -0.08 13.87
N LEU A 279 15.47 -0.81 14.77
CA LEU A 279 15.98 -1.03 16.13
C LEU A 279 17.30 -1.81 16.14
N ILE A 280 17.42 -2.86 15.31
CA ILE A 280 18.67 -3.64 15.19
C ILE A 280 19.79 -2.78 14.61
N THR A 281 19.52 -1.93 13.63
CA THR A 281 20.53 -1.11 12.98
C THR A 281 20.81 0.21 13.69
N LEU A 282 19.99 0.62 14.65
CA LEU A 282 20.10 1.89 15.35
C LEU A 282 21.48 2.11 16.03
N PRO A 283 22.07 1.13 16.75
CA PRO A 283 23.41 1.29 17.31
C PRO A 283 24.47 1.57 16.24
N PHE A 284 24.41 0.87 15.11
CA PHE A 284 25.31 1.08 13.97
C PHE A 284 25.08 2.45 13.32
N MET A 285 23.82 2.89 13.22
CA MET A 285 23.49 4.21 12.69
C MET A 285 24.05 5.34 13.59
N ILE A 286 24.00 5.17 14.92
CA ILE A 286 24.60 6.11 15.88
C ILE A 286 26.12 6.15 15.69
N ALA A 287 26.78 5.00 15.61
CA ALA A 287 28.23 4.93 15.38
C ALA A 287 28.63 5.63 14.06
N ILE A 288 27.89 5.36 12.97
CA ILE A 288 28.10 6.03 11.67
C ILE A 288 27.92 7.55 11.79
N ALA A 289 26.89 8.00 12.50
CA ALA A 289 26.61 9.43 12.71
C ALA A 289 27.77 10.12 13.45
N VAL A 290 28.30 9.49 14.48
CA VAL A 290 29.49 9.97 15.24
C VAL A 290 30.70 10.03 14.31
N LEU A 291 30.98 8.97 13.55
CA LEU A 291 32.11 8.95 12.63
C LEU A 291 32.00 10.04 11.56
N ILE A 292 30.83 10.29 10.97
CA ILE A 292 30.61 11.38 10.01
C ILE A 292 30.97 12.73 10.68
N LYS A 293 30.59 12.93 11.93
CA LYS A 293 30.90 14.17 12.66
C LYS A 293 32.38 14.31 13.01
N ILE A 294 33.07 13.23 13.31
CA ILE A 294 34.53 13.26 13.55
C ILE A 294 35.30 13.65 12.29
N PHE A 295 34.92 13.10 11.12
CA PHE A 295 35.65 13.32 9.86
C PHE A 295 35.22 14.58 9.10
N ASP A 296 34.01 15.10 9.33
CA ASP A 296 33.51 16.34 8.73
C ASP A 296 32.48 17.03 9.63
N PHE A 297 32.99 17.71 10.65
CA PHE A 297 32.20 18.32 11.72
C PHE A 297 31.22 19.40 11.23
N LYS A 298 31.61 20.18 10.20
CA LYS A 298 30.85 21.37 9.77
C LYS A 298 29.51 21.09 9.10
N GLY A 299 29.29 19.87 8.58
CA GLY A 299 28.08 19.54 7.83
C GLY A 299 27.02 18.75 8.62
N PRO A 300 25.81 18.61 8.07
CA PRO A 300 24.75 17.78 8.65
C PRO A 300 25.12 16.30 8.55
N ILE A 301 24.60 15.47 9.47
CA ILE A 301 24.78 14.00 9.45
C ILE A 301 23.98 13.41 8.30
N PHE A 302 22.77 13.91 8.11
CA PHE A 302 21.82 13.38 7.13
C PHE A 302 21.73 14.27 5.90
N TYR A 303 21.76 13.64 4.74
CA TYR A 303 21.37 14.23 3.47
C TYR A 303 19.91 13.92 3.21
N LYS A 304 19.15 14.87 2.65
CA LYS A 304 17.74 14.77 2.33
C LYS A 304 17.57 14.86 0.82
N ASP A 305 17.30 13.74 0.19
CA ASP A 305 17.08 13.63 -1.25
C ASP A 305 15.58 13.69 -1.55
N ARG A 306 15.14 14.58 -2.43
CA ARG A 306 13.73 14.66 -2.84
C ARG A 306 13.49 13.72 -4.00
N ARG A 307 12.54 12.81 -3.83
CA ARG A 307 12.17 11.83 -4.84
C ARG A 307 10.68 11.69 -4.97
N PHE A 308 10.24 11.23 -6.13
CA PHE A 308 8.85 10.84 -6.31
C PHE A 308 8.55 9.53 -5.58
N THR A 309 7.36 9.48 -5.02
CA THR A 309 6.75 8.31 -4.40
C THR A 309 5.34 8.15 -4.96
N ARG A 310 4.50 7.37 -4.29
CA ARG A 310 3.17 7.01 -4.76
C ARG A 310 2.34 8.22 -5.22
N PHE A 311 1.69 8.07 -6.38
CA PHE A 311 0.81 9.05 -7.03
C PHE A 311 1.51 10.38 -7.39
N GLY A 312 2.80 10.34 -7.67
CA GLY A 312 3.56 11.54 -8.00
C GLY A 312 3.84 12.47 -6.83
N ASN A 313 3.51 12.06 -5.61
CA ASN A 313 3.90 12.82 -4.42
C ASN A 313 5.41 12.81 -4.25
N THR A 314 5.95 13.87 -3.67
CA THR A 314 7.37 13.95 -3.35
C THR A 314 7.61 13.69 -1.87
N ALA A 315 8.63 12.91 -1.56
CA ALA A 315 9.09 12.67 -0.20
C ALA A 315 10.59 12.95 -0.06
N LYS A 316 10.99 13.32 1.17
CA LYS A 316 12.40 13.51 1.51
C LYS A 316 12.97 12.19 2.01
N MET A 317 13.84 11.58 1.21
CA MET A 317 14.54 10.35 1.56
C MET A 317 15.75 10.68 2.43
N TYR A 318 15.83 10.08 3.61
CA TYR A 318 16.95 10.29 4.52
C TYR A 318 18.11 9.35 4.17
N LYS A 319 19.30 9.92 4.01
CA LYS A 319 20.55 9.18 3.80
C LYS A 319 21.62 9.74 4.72
N PHE A 320 22.62 8.95 5.02
CA PHE A 320 23.84 9.51 5.59
C PHE A 320 24.59 10.31 4.53
N ARG A 321 25.19 11.42 4.97
CA ARG A 321 26.01 12.23 4.09
C ARG A 321 27.30 11.51 3.72
N THR A 322 27.54 11.36 2.43
CA THR A 322 28.72 10.70 1.86
C THR A 322 29.71 11.69 1.26
N ILE A 323 29.19 12.82 0.73
CA ILE A 323 29.98 13.90 0.13
C ILE A 323 30.41 14.88 1.21
N LYS A 324 31.67 15.34 1.14
CA LYS A 324 32.20 16.39 2.04
C LYS A 324 31.35 17.65 1.94
N GLN A 325 31.14 18.36 3.09
CA GLN A 325 30.35 19.58 3.11
C GLN A 325 30.89 20.65 2.16
N ALA A 326 32.20 20.71 1.98
CA ALA A 326 32.83 21.66 1.07
C ALA A 326 32.36 21.53 -0.40
N TYR A 327 32.00 20.30 -0.82
CA TYR A 327 31.59 19.97 -2.18
C TYR A 327 30.09 19.61 -2.28
N SER A 328 29.33 19.91 -1.24
CA SER A 328 27.88 19.65 -1.19
C SER A 328 27.14 20.61 -2.13
N GLY A 329 26.03 20.13 -2.72
CA GLY A 329 25.20 20.87 -3.65
C GLY A 329 25.02 20.14 -4.98
N PRO A 330 24.52 20.81 -6.02
CA PRO A 330 24.42 20.27 -7.36
C PRO A 330 25.78 19.73 -7.85
N PRO A 331 25.81 18.62 -8.62
CA PRO A 331 27.06 18.02 -9.07
C PRO A 331 28.01 19.01 -9.76
N GLU A 332 27.46 19.87 -10.61
CA GLU A 332 28.20 20.90 -11.36
C GLU A 332 28.96 21.85 -10.41
N GLU A 333 28.28 22.34 -9.38
CA GLU A 333 28.91 23.21 -8.36
C GLU A 333 29.93 22.46 -7.52
N GLY A 334 29.62 21.20 -7.17
CA GLY A 334 30.50 20.36 -6.38
C GLY A 334 31.83 20.08 -7.09
N PHE A 335 31.82 19.75 -8.39
CA PHE A 335 33.02 19.55 -9.20
C PHE A 335 33.78 20.87 -9.47
N LYS A 336 33.05 21.98 -9.66
CA LYS A 336 33.65 23.31 -9.78
C LYS A 336 34.41 23.69 -8.50
N LYS A 337 33.80 23.51 -7.33
CA LYS A 337 34.44 23.76 -6.01
C LYS A 337 35.65 22.87 -5.77
N LEU A 338 35.69 21.69 -6.38
CA LEU A 338 36.80 20.75 -6.32
C LEU A 338 37.95 21.12 -7.29
N GLY A 339 37.72 22.08 -8.21
CA GLY A 339 38.67 22.40 -9.26
C GLY A 339 38.72 21.45 -10.45
N GLN A 340 37.72 20.56 -10.58
CA GLN A 340 37.64 19.51 -11.60
C GLN A 340 36.30 19.54 -12.35
N PRO A 341 35.90 20.66 -12.96
CA PRO A 341 34.60 20.79 -13.62
C PRO A 341 34.41 19.80 -14.79
N GLN A 342 35.49 19.35 -15.43
CA GLN A 342 35.47 18.39 -16.53
C GLN A 342 34.90 17.03 -16.15
N LEU A 343 34.92 16.66 -14.86
CA LEU A 343 34.36 15.38 -14.40
C LEU A 343 32.83 15.33 -14.49
N ILE A 344 32.15 16.46 -14.73
CA ILE A 344 30.70 16.49 -14.84
C ILE A 344 30.21 15.71 -16.06
N ASP A 345 30.91 15.80 -17.19
CA ASP A 345 30.52 15.12 -18.43
C ASP A 345 30.63 13.60 -18.27
N GLU A 346 31.72 13.14 -17.64
CA GLU A 346 31.88 11.72 -17.32
C GLU A 346 30.86 11.23 -16.31
N TYR A 347 30.60 12.02 -15.26
CA TYR A 347 29.59 11.75 -14.26
C TYR A 347 28.20 11.58 -14.89
N ARG A 348 27.80 12.48 -15.80
CA ARG A 348 26.53 12.41 -16.53
C ARG A 348 26.47 11.21 -17.48
N ARG A 349 27.54 10.94 -18.23
CA ARG A 349 27.67 9.79 -19.16
C ARG A 349 27.50 8.46 -18.44
N LEU A 350 28.00 8.34 -17.22
CA LEU A 350 27.91 7.12 -16.40
C LEU A 350 26.58 7.00 -15.64
N GLY A 351 25.65 7.94 -15.82
CA GLY A 351 24.34 7.93 -15.16
C GLY A 351 24.39 8.45 -13.72
N ASP A 352 24.97 9.64 -13.56
CA ASP A 352 25.08 10.38 -12.32
C ASP A 352 25.89 9.69 -11.22
N TRP A 353 27.00 9.06 -11.61
CA TRP A 353 27.95 8.48 -10.67
C TRP A 353 29.37 8.40 -11.26
N LEU A 354 30.36 8.32 -10.35
CA LEU A 354 31.76 8.02 -10.72
C LEU A 354 32.26 6.88 -9.80
N PRO A 355 33.10 5.95 -10.34
CA PRO A 355 33.67 4.86 -9.54
C PRO A 355 34.47 5.36 -8.32
N ASP A 356 35.25 6.41 -8.52
CA ASP A 356 36.08 7.06 -7.50
C ASP A 356 35.79 8.57 -7.45
N ASP A 357 34.54 8.93 -7.15
CA ASP A 357 34.14 10.33 -7.02
C ASP A 357 34.99 11.04 -5.93
N PRO A 358 35.80 12.04 -6.32
CA PRO A 358 36.72 12.72 -5.37
C PRO A 358 36.01 13.59 -4.34
N ARG A 359 34.72 13.88 -4.51
CA ARG A 359 33.91 14.63 -3.54
C ARG A 359 33.62 13.82 -2.29
N TYR A 360 33.70 12.46 -2.34
CA TYR A 360 33.42 11.64 -1.19
C TYR A 360 34.47 11.82 -0.07
N SER A 361 33.99 11.81 1.18
CA SER A 361 34.86 11.59 2.33
C SER A 361 35.33 10.12 2.35
N ARG A 362 36.43 9.82 3.08
CA ARG A 362 36.90 8.41 3.24
C ARG A 362 35.78 7.50 3.76
N ILE A 363 35.08 7.93 4.79
CA ILE A 363 33.90 7.25 5.34
C ILE A 363 32.74 7.25 4.37
N GLY A 364 32.46 8.37 3.70
CA GLY A 364 31.39 8.46 2.72
C GLY A 364 31.56 7.48 1.57
N ARG A 365 32.79 7.25 1.09
CA ARG A 365 33.08 6.25 0.08
C ARG A 365 32.76 4.83 0.56
N PHE A 366 33.13 4.49 1.80
CA PHE A 366 32.79 3.20 2.39
C PHE A 366 31.28 3.03 2.54
N LEU A 367 30.57 4.03 3.10
CA LEU A 367 29.13 4.00 3.28
C LEU A 367 28.39 3.81 1.94
N TRP A 368 28.82 4.54 0.91
CA TRP A 368 28.23 4.44 -0.42
C TRP A 368 28.48 3.07 -1.09
N ARG A 369 29.70 2.56 -0.99
CA ARG A 369 30.04 1.23 -1.50
C ARG A 369 29.28 0.11 -0.81
N SER A 370 29.12 0.18 0.52
CA SER A 370 28.37 -0.80 1.29
C SER A 370 26.84 -0.58 1.29
N SER A 371 26.36 0.54 0.75
CA SER A 371 24.95 0.99 0.83
C SER A 371 24.44 1.23 2.26
N LEU A 372 25.35 1.39 3.22
CA LEU A 372 24.99 1.73 4.60
C LEU A 372 24.51 3.18 4.73
N ASP A 373 24.80 4.02 3.74
CA ASP A 373 24.26 5.38 3.65
C ASP A 373 22.74 5.42 3.52
N GLU A 374 22.09 4.34 3.09
CA GLU A 374 20.65 4.24 2.92
C GLU A 374 19.89 3.76 4.17
N LEU A 375 20.59 3.32 5.24
CA LEU A 375 19.95 2.86 6.47
C LEU A 375 18.94 3.85 7.08
N PRO A 376 19.16 5.19 7.06
CA PRO A 376 18.18 6.14 7.58
C PRO A 376 16.83 6.13 6.84
N GLN A 377 16.75 5.56 5.63
CA GLN A 377 15.48 5.39 4.91
C GLN A 377 14.52 4.43 5.63
N LEU A 378 14.99 3.58 6.55
CA LEU A 378 14.11 2.79 7.42
C LEU A 378 13.14 3.67 8.21
N PHE A 379 13.56 4.88 8.60
CA PHE A 379 12.65 5.86 9.20
C PHE A 379 11.56 6.31 8.23
N ASN A 380 11.89 6.50 6.93
CA ASN A 380 10.87 6.80 5.92
C ASN A 380 9.86 5.65 5.74
N VAL A 381 10.29 4.41 5.91
CA VAL A 381 9.37 3.26 5.86
C VAL A 381 8.40 3.29 7.03
N ILE A 382 8.90 3.48 8.25
CA ILE A 382 8.07 3.55 9.46
C ILE A 382 7.08 4.71 9.35
N LYS A 383 7.54 5.88 8.92
CA LYS A 383 6.71 7.06 8.66
C LYS A 383 5.67 6.80 7.56
N GLY A 384 6.00 5.99 6.56
CA GLY A 384 5.11 5.63 5.46
C GLY A 384 5.35 6.40 4.16
N ASP A 385 6.45 7.11 4.04
CA ASP A 385 6.89 7.73 2.80
C ASP A 385 7.37 6.68 1.80
N LEU A 386 8.03 5.63 2.30
CA LEU A 386 8.57 4.50 1.55
C LEU A 386 7.96 3.17 2.01
N SER A 387 8.27 2.13 1.27
CA SER A 387 8.11 0.72 1.61
C SER A 387 9.48 0.06 1.76
N LEU A 388 9.56 -1.08 2.43
CA LEU A 388 10.78 -1.89 2.45
C LEU A 388 11.11 -2.38 1.03
N VAL A 389 10.12 -2.94 0.35
CA VAL A 389 10.23 -3.48 -1.02
C VAL A 389 9.30 -2.72 -1.95
N GLY A 390 9.81 -2.27 -3.08
CA GLY A 390 9.04 -1.53 -4.08
C GLY A 390 9.90 -1.08 -5.26
N PRO A 391 9.31 -0.43 -6.26
CA PRO A 391 10.07 0.23 -7.32
C PRO A 391 11.04 1.26 -6.75
N ARG A 392 12.19 1.43 -7.42
CA ARG A 392 13.14 2.46 -7.00
C ARG A 392 12.51 3.85 -7.08
N ALA A 393 12.72 4.67 -6.04
CA ALA A 393 12.30 6.06 -6.04
C ALA A 393 13.04 6.86 -7.13
N LEU A 394 12.29 7.49 -8.03
CA LEU A 394 12.80 8.19 -9.21
C LEU A 394 13.07 9.66 -8.91
N HIS A 395 14.10 10.19 -9.55
CA HIS A 395 14.29 11.63 -9.67
C HIS A 395 13.30 12.24 -10.67
N PRO A 396 12.99 13.55 -10.55
CA PRO A 396 12.11 14.22 -11.51
C PRO A 396 12.56 14.08 -12.97
N GLU A 397 13.86 14.13 -13.21
CA GLU A 397 14.47 14.02 -14.54
C GLU A 397 14.34 12.62 -15.14
N GLU A 398 14.47 11.57 -14.30
CA GLU A 398 14.29 10.17 -14.70
C GLU A 398 12.83 9.88 -15.08
N LEU A 399 11.88 10.57 -14.45
CA LEU A 399 10.46 10.33 -14.64
C LEU A 399 9.98 10.71 -16.04
N ASN A 400 10.55 11.76 -16.64
CA ASN A 400 10.16 12.24 -17.96
C ASN A 400 10.63 11.32 -19.10
N GLN A 401 11.54 10.40 -18.83
CA GLN A 401 12.09 9.47 -19.81
C GLN A 401 11.29 8.16 -19.93
N PHE A 402 10.15 8.05 -19.22
CA PHE A 402 9.41 6.80 -19.17
C PHE A 402 7.90 7.00 -19.32
N ASP A 403 7.31 6.45 -20.38
CA ASP A 403 5.89 6.63 -20.72
C ASP A 403 4.92 6.02 -19.70
N LYS A 404 5.28 4.91 -19.07
CA LYS A 404 4.42 4.20 -18.10
C LYS A 404 4.73 4.57 -16.65
N LYS A 405 5.16 5.81 -16.40
CA LYS A 405 5.52 6.32 -15.07
C LYS A 405 4.39 6.18 -14.04
N ASP A 406 3.15 6.44 -14.46
CA ASP A 406 1.98 6.43 -13.58
C ASP A 406 1.69 5.03 -13.01
N LEU A 407 1.98 3.98 -13.78
CA LEU A 407 1.86 2.60 -13.30
C LEU A 407 2.90 2.30 -12.20
N ILE A 408 4.15 2.73 -12.37
CA ILE A 408 5.19 2.57 -11.35
C ILE A 408 4.83 3.38 -10.10
N LEU A 409 4.33 4.59 -10.28
CA LEU A 409 3.91 5.48 -9.19
C LEU A 409 2.57 5.09 -8.54
N SER A 410 1.89 4.04 -9.02
CA SER A 410 0.66 3.54 -8.37
C SER A 410 0.91 2.90 -6.99
N VAL A 411 2.17 2.52 -6.71
CA VAL A 411 2.62 1.97 -5.42
C VAL A 411 3.70 2.84 -4.78
N LYS A 412 3.99 2.61 -3.49
CA LYS A 412 5.11 3.28 -2.82
C LYS A 412 6.44 2.77 -3.34
N SER A 413 7.41 3.68 -3.48
CA SER A 413 8.79 3.32 -3.76
C SER A 413 9.40 2.54 -2.60
N GLY A 414 10.32 1.62 -2.92
CA GLY A 414 10.99 0.78 -1.94
C GLY A 414 12.44 1.20 -1.65
N ILE A 415 12.94 0.85 -0.47
CA ILE A 415 14.39 0.89 -0.17
C ILE A 415 15.10 -0.13 -1.06
N THR A 416 14.53 -1.33 -1.19
CA THR A 416 14.96 -2.36 -2.13
C THR A 416 13.83 -2.72 -3.09
N GLY A 417 14.16 -3.42 -4.17
CA GLY A 417 13.17 -3.82 -5.17
C GLY A 417 13.71 -4.83 -6.16
N LEU A 418 12.83 -5.35 -7.00
CA LEU A 418 13.17 -6.39 -7.95
C LEU A 418 14.32 -5.95 -8.90
N ALA A 419 14.26 -4.75 -9.44
CA ALA A 419 15.32 -4.21 -10.31
C ALA A 419 16.66 -4.08 -9.57
N GLN A 420 16.63 -3.68 -8.28
CA GLN A 420 17.84 -3.50 -7.48
C GLN A 420 18.56 -4.82 -7.16
N VAL A 421 17.82 -5.93 -7.03
CA VAL A 421 18.41 -7.25 -6.71
C VAL A 421 18.71 -8.11 -7.94
N SER A 422 18.15 -7.77 -9.13
CA SER A 422 18.28 -8.61 -10.34
C SER A 422 19.46 -8.25 -11.23
N GLY A 423 20.04 -7.06 -11.15
CA GLY A 423 21.17 -6.70 -12.04
C GLY A 423 21.79 -5.34 -11.72
N ARG A 424 21.18 -4.57 -10.81
CA ARG A 424 21.71 -3.27 -10.35
C ARG A 424 22.08 -2.34 -11.53
N ARG A 425 23.37 -1.97 -11.58
CA ARG A 425 23.92 -1.05 -12.60
C ARG A 425 24.27 -1.74 -13.92
N GLN A 426 24.25 -3.07 -13.95
CA GLN A 426 24.61 -3.86 -15.15
C GLN A 426 23.48 -3.97 -16.15
N ILE A 427 22.24 -3.64 -15.75
CA ILE A 427 21.06 -3.65 -16.63
C ILE A 427 20.70 -2.22 -17.04
N SER A 428 20.19 -2.08 -18.27
CA SER A 428 19.77 -0.80 -18.84
C SER A 428 18.65 -0.15 -18.05
N PHE A 429 18.45 1.15 -18.23
CA PHE A 429 17.33 1.88 -17.61
C PHE A 429 15.98 1.26 -18.01
N ALA A 430 15.81 0.90 -19.28
CA ALA A 430 14.58 0.29 -19.79
C ALA A 430 14.28 -1.08 -19.13
N GLU A 431 15.30 -1.91 -18.94
CA GLU A 431 15.15 -3.21 -18.26
C GLU A 431 14.81 -3.04 -16.78
N ARG A 432 15.40 -2.06 -16.07
CA ARG A 432 15.02 -1.74 -14.69
C ARG A 432 13.55 -1.38 -14.61
N ARG A 433 13.05 -0.56 -15.55
CA ARG A 433 11.63 -0.16 -15.58
C ARG A 433 10.69 -1.32 -15.87
N LYS A 434 11.11 -2.26 -16.74
CA LYS A 434 10.34 -3.50 -16.97
C LYS A 434 10.23 -4.33 -15.69
N LEU A 435 11.32 -4.46 -14.92
CA LEU A 435 11.31 -5.19 -13.65
C LEU A 435 10.47 -4.47 -12.57
N ASP A 436 10.50 -3.14 -12.52
CA ASP A 436 9.66 -2.36 -11.62
C ASP A 436 8.17 -2.50 -11.99
N LEU A 437 7.82 -2.47 -13.28
CA LEU A 437 6.46 -2.73 -13.76
C LEU A 437 6.01 -4.15 -13.42
N TYR A 438 6.87 -5.14 -13.65
CA TYR A 438 6.56 -6.52 -13.29
C TYR A 438 6.23 -6.65 -11.80
N TYR A 439 7.03 -6.03 -10.93
CA TYR A 439 6.77 -6.01 -9.50
C TYR A 439 5.40 -5.39 -9.17
N VAL A 440 5.08 -4.24 -9.74
CA VAL A 440 3.79 -3.55 -9.51
C VAL A 440 2.61 -4.41 -9.93
N GLN A 441 2.73 -5.08 -11.07
CA GLN A 441 1.66 -5.92 -11.62
C GLN A 441 1.52 -7.28 -10.93
N ASN A 442 2.63 -7.85 -10.43
CA ASN A 442 2.67 -9.21 -9.89
C ASN A 442 3.00 -9.27 -8.39
N TRP A 443 2.76 -8.18 -7.66
CA TRP A 443 3.06 -8.13 -6.25
C TRP A 443 2.42 -9.29 -5.47
N SER A 444 3.21 -9.88 -4.58
CA SER A 444 2.76 -10.82 -3.56
C SER A 444 3.69 -10.72 -2.34
N LEU A 445 3.21 -11.12 -1.17
CA LEU A 445 4.06 -11.20 0.03
C LEU A 445 5.26 -12.13 -0.18
N TRP A 446 5.08 -13.20 -0.96
CA TRP A 446 6.15 -14.12 -1.32
C TRP A 446 7.22 -13.46 -2.19
N LEU A 447 6.81 -12.61 -3.14
CA LEU A 447 7.75 -11.84 -3.96
C LEU A 447 8.55 -10.86 -3.11
N ASP A 448 7.90 -10.18 -2.15
CA ASP A 448 8.59 -9.30 -1.19
C ASP A 448 9.64 -10.07 -0.37
N LEU A 449 9.26 -11.22 0.19
CA LEU A 449 10.17 -12.05 0.96
C LEU A 449 11.37 -12.50 0.11
N THR A 450 11.13 -12.92 -1.13
CA THR A 450 12.18 -13.32 -2.08
C THR A 450 13.15 -12.16 -2.36
N ILE A 451 12.62 -10.95 -2.56
CA ILE A 451 13.44 -9.76 -2.79
C ILE A 451 14.25 -9.41 -1.54
N LEU A 452 13.67 -9.47 -0.35
CA LEU A 452 14.38 -9.23 0.91
C LEU A 452 15.54 -10.20 1.12
N ILE A 453 15.32 -11.50 0.88
CA ILE A 453 16.38 -12.53 0.97
C ILE A 453 17.50 -12.24 -0.04
N LYS A 454 17.15 -11.91 -1.29
CA LYS A 454 18.13 -11.52 -2.31
C LYS A 454 18.87 -10.25 -1.92
N THR A 455 18.22 -9.28 -1.30
CA THR A 455 18.84 -8.04 -0.82
C THR A 455 19.94 -8.34 0.20
N LEU A 456 19.67 -9.21 1.16
CA LEU A 456 20.68 -9.63 2.15
C LEU A 456 21.92 -10.21 1.44
N ARG A 457 21.74 -11.15 0.52
CA ARG A 457 22.87 -11.73 -0.24
C ARG A 457 23.67 -10.66 -0.99
N VAL A 458 22.99 -9.69 -1.56
CA VAL A 458 23.61 -8.62 -2.33
C VAL A 458 24.39 -7.64 -1.44
N VAL A 459 23.88 -7.33 -0.24
CA VAL A 459 24.57 -6.47 0.74
C VAL A 459 25.81 -7.18 1.27
N PHE A 460 25.70 -8.43 1.70
CA PHE A 460 26.85 -9.20 2.21
C PHE A 460 27.95 -9.40 1.15
N ARG A 461 27.59 -9.65 -0.11
CA ARG A 461 28.57 -9.80 -1.20
C ARG A 461 29.34 -8.50 -1.49
N LYS A 462 28.76 -7.34 -1.20
CA LYS A 462 29.41 -6.04 -1.36
C LYS A 462 30.37 -5.68 -0.23
N VAL A 463 30.13 -6.18 0.98
CA VAL A 463 30.99 -5.94 2.14
C VAL A 463 32.25 -6.81 2.07
N SER A 464 32.18 -7.94 1.35
CA SER A 464 33.29 -8.89 1.20
C SER A 464 34.13 -8.69 -0.09
N SER A 465 33.76 -7.76 -0.96
CA SER A 465 34.51 -7.31 -2.15
C SER A 465 34.95 -5.85 -2.00
#